data_b799549072a113044e11d2f36838037b
#
_entry.id   b799549072a113044e11d2f36838037b
#
_cell.length_a   1.000
_cell.length_b   1.000
_cell.length_c   1.000
_cell.angle_alpha   90.00
_cell.angle_beta   90.00
_cell.angle_gamma   90.00
#
_symmetry.space_group_name_H-M   'P 1'
#
loop_
_entity.id
_entity.type
_entity.pdbx_description
1 polymer ?
#
loop_
_entity_poly.entity_id
_entity_poly.type
_entity_poly.pdbx_seq_one_letter_code
_entity_poly.pdbx_strand_id
1 'polypeptide(L)'
;MGLMSEYIDRRMSAKEMEEELLMLISKYNKIRNTYLFVYAGAIGKPIPDIPLSMDDYYIVFDMLKDVNADNLDFYIETPGGSGEAVEEIVRFIRNKFSNIAFVVSGEAKSAGTIMVLSGDEILMTNSGSLGPIDAQVKIGRSVISAYDYIEWVKEKREEAEKTGKLNPFDATMVAQISPGELSGVHHTLKFAEDLVVEWLPKYKFKKWDITETRKIPVTEEMKKKRAREIANELMNHARWRSHGRSIKISDLESESIGLKIIKVDDDSQLR
;
A
#
# COMPACT_ATOMS: atom_id res chain seq x y z
N MET A 1 -9.37 15.07 27.00
CA MET A 1 -9.43 13.59 27.00
C MET A 1 -9.40 13.16 25.55
N GLY A 2 -8.67 12.11 25.18
CA GLY A 2 -8.65 11.65 23.80
C GLY A 2 -9.89 10.80 23.48
N LEU A 3 -10.28 10.74 22.21
CA LEU A 3 -11.43 9.93 21.71
C LEU A 3 -11.42 8.49 22.25
N MET A 4 -10.25 7.85 22.25
CA MET A 4 -10.09 6.48 22.76
C MET A 4 -10.49 6.37 24.25
N SER A 5 -10.06 7.30 25.09
CA SER A 5 -10.43 7.32 26.51
C SER A 5 -11.92 7.52 26.69
N GLU A 6 -12.53 8.40 25.89
CA GLU A 6 -13.97 8.65 25.92
C GLU A 6 -14.77 7.38 25.61
N TYR A 7 -14.39 6.64 24.55
CA TYR A 7 -15.06 5.39 24.20
C TYR A 7 -14.87 4.29 25.25
N ILE A 8 -13.69 4.20 25.87
CA ILE A 8 -13.43 3.27 26.98
C ILE A 8 -14.31 3.62 28.19
N ASP A 9 -14.41 4.90 28.54
CA ASP A 9 -15.18 5.38 29.71
C ASP A 9 -16.69 5.18 29.50
N ARG A 10 -17.19 5.26 28.25
CA ARG A 10 -18.61 5.02 27.91
C ARG A 10 -19.05 3.57 28.13
N ARG A 11 -18.12 2.60 28.19
CA ARG A 11 -18.38 1.16 28.39
C ARG A 11 -19.50 0.62 27.49
N MET A 12 -19.50 1.01 26.23
CA MET A 12 -20.50 0.62 25.25
C MET A 12 -20.49 -0.90 25.03
N SER A 13 -21.68 -1.47 24.88
CA SER A 13 -21.84 -2.84 24.39
C SER A 13 -21.43 -2.94 22.92
N ALA A 14 -21.17 -4.16 22.42
CA ALA A 14 -20.85 -4.38 21.01
C ALA A 14 -21.97 -3.85 20.08
N LYS A 15 -23.23 -4.00 20.48
CA LYS A 15 -24.37 -3.50 19.71
C LYS A 15 -24.40 -1.98 19.63
N GLU A 16 -24.16 -1.29 20.74
CA GLU A 16 -24.10 0.19 20.77
C GLU A 16 -22.95 0.70 19.92
N MET A 17 -21.80 0.03 19.93
CA MET A 17 -20.66 0.38 19.08
C MET A 17 -21.00 0.19 17.60
N GLU A 18 -21.69 -0.89 17.25
CA GLU A 18 -22.14 -1.15 15.87
C GLU A 18 -23.12 -0.08 15.40
N GLU A 19 -24.14 0.25 16.20
CA GLU A 19 -25.11 1.29 15.88
C GLU A 19 -24.45 2.65 15.68
N GLU A 20 -23.49 3.02 16.55
CA GLU A 20 -22.72 4.26 16.40
C GLU A 20 -21.84 4.26 15.16
N LEU A 21 -21.16 3.16 14.86
CA LEU A 21 -20.36 3.01 13.62
C LEU A 21 -21.23 3.21 12.38
N LEU A 22 -22.39 2.57 12.30
CA LEU A 22 -23.32 2.71 11.18
C LEU A 22 -23.82 4.15 11.03
N MET A 23 -24.09 4.82 12.15
CA MET A 23 -24.46 6.24 12.17
C MET A 23 -23.33 7.13 11.62
N LEU A 24 -22.09 6.88 12.04
CA LEU A 24 -20.92 7.61 11.56
C LEU A 24 -20.67 7.38 10.07
N ILE A 25 -20.79 6.14 9.59
CA ILE A 25 -20.70 5.80 8.17
C ILE A 25 -21.77 6.56 7.38
N SER A 26 -23.02 6.58 7.86
CA SER A 26 -24.10 7.32 7.20
C SER A 26 -23.83 8.82 7.13
N LYS A 27 -23.27 9.40 8.20
CA LYS A 27 -22.88 10.82 8.25
C LYS A 27 -21.75 11.10 7.27
N TYR A 28 -20.71 10.26 7.25
CA TYR A 28 -19.58 10.36 6.33
C TYR A 28 -20.03 10.32 4.88
N ASN A 29 -20.88 9.34 4.53
CA ASN A 29 -21.42 9.19 3.17
C ASN A 29 -22.13 10.45 2.68
N LYS A 30 -22.88 11.13 3.55
CA LYS A 30 -23.57 12.38 3.21
C LYS A 30 -22.58 13.54 2.99
N ILE A 31 -21.54 13.66 3.85
CA ILE A 31 -20.54 14.72 3.73
C ILE A 31 -19.73 14.57 2.45
N ARG A 32 -19.29 13.35 2.15
CA ARG A 32 -18.42 13.06 1.01
C ARG A 32 -19.19 12.77 -0.29
N ASN A 33 -20.48 12.54 -0.23
CA ASN A 33 -21.31 12.07 -1.35
C ASN A 33 -20.72 10.79 -1.99
N THR A 34 -20.45 9.79 -1.16
CA THR A 34 -19.75 8.55 -1.50
C THR A 34 -20.37 7.36 -0.77
N TYR A 35 -20.01 6.16 -1.17
CA TYR A 35 -20.23 4.95 -0.39
C TYR A 35 -18.93 4.63 0.37
N LEU A 36 -18.97 4.66 1.69
CA LEU A 36 -17.83 4.25 2.52
C LEU A 36 -17.87 2.74 2.74
N PHE A 37 -16.84 2.06 2.27
CA PHE A 37 -16.56 0.66 2.61
C PHE A 37 -15.43 0.60 3.64
N VAL A 38 -15.62 -0.18 4.70
CA VAL A 38 -14.65 -0.29 5.81
C VAL A 38 -14.01 -1.67 5.77
N TYR A 39 -12.71 -1.71 5.47
CA TYR A 39 -11.84 -2.88 5.58
C TYR A 39 -10.81 -2.63 6.68
N ALA A 40 -10.94 -3.31 7.80
CA ALA A 40 -10.06 -3.13 8.95
C ALA A 40 -9.59 -4.48 9.49
N GLY A 41 -8.31 -4.80 9.29
CA GLY A 41 -7.66 -5.94 9.92
C GLY A 41 -7.42 -5.70 11.41
N ALA A 42 -7.53 -6.72 12.22
CA ALA A 42 -7.24 -6.66 13.66
C ALA A 42 -5.74 -6.64 13.94
N ILE A 43 -5.02 -5.64 13.42
CA ILE A 43 -3.56 -5.52 13.48
C ILE A 43 -3.07 -5.55 14.94
N GLY A 44 -1.99 -6.27 15.19
CA GLY A 44 -1.41 -6.43 16.53
C GLY A 44 -2.17 -7.37 17.47
N LYS A 45 -3.21 -8.04 16.98
CA LYS A 45 -3.89 -9.12 17.73
C LYS A 45 -3.30 -10.46 17.32
N PRO A 46 -3.23 -11.42 18.25
CA PRO A 46 -2.76 -12.78 17.97
C PRO A 46 -3.88 -13.62 17.30
N ILE A 47 -4.36 -13.15 16.18
CA ILE A 47 -5.42 -13.77 15.37
C ILE A 47 -4.77 -14.22 14.06
N PRO A 48 -5.01 -15.46 13.57
CA PRO A 48 -4.54 -15.89 12.26
C PRO A 48 -5.24 -15.11 11.14
N ASP A 49 -4.67 -15.15 9.95
CA ASP A 49 -5.28 -14.67 8.70
C ASP A 49 -5.61 -13.16 8.63
N ILE A 50 -4.82 -12.31 9.33
CA ILE A 50 -4.93 -10.86 9.24
C ILE A 50 -4.35 -10.28 7.92
N PRO A 51 -3.27 -10.84 7.32
CA PRO A 51 -2.76 -10.35 6.04
C PRO A 51 -3.77 -10.55 4.90
N LEU A 52 -3.81 -9.58 4.00
CA LEU A 52 -4.62 -9.63 2.76
C LEU A 52 -4.40 -10.95 2.00
N SER A 53 -5.49 -11.60 1.65
CA SER A 53 -5.53 -12.90 0.95
C SER A 53 -6.59 -12.91 -0.14
N MET A 54 -6.64 -14.00 -0.93
CA MET A 54 -7.71 -14.17 -1.93
C MET A 54 -9.10 -14.31 -1.30
N ASP A 55 -9.20 -14.72 -0.05
CA ASP A 55 -10.49 -14.79 0.64
C ASP A 55 -11.06 -13.38 0.86
N ASP A 56 -10.19 -12.40 1.13
CA ASP A 56 -10.61 -10.99 1.23
C ASP A 56 -11.17 -10.46 -0.09
N TYR A 57 -10.63 -10.88 -1.24
CA TYR A 57 -11.21 -10.54 -2.53
C TYR A 57 -12.65 -11.03 -2.65
N TYR A 58 -12.92 -12.28 -2.29
CA TYR A 58 -14.29 -12.81 -2.35
C TYR A 58 -15.24 -12.10 -1.40
N ILE A 59 -14.77 -11.74 -0.19
CA ILE A 59 -15.57 -10.97 0.77
C ILE A 59 -15.87 -9.57 0.23
N VAL A 60 -14.87 -8.85 -0.25
CA VAL A 60 -15.03 -7.50 -0.84
C VAL A 60 -15.97 -7.55 -2.05
N PHE A 61 -15.80 -8.56 -2.92
CA PHE A 61 -16.68 -8.77 -4.07
C PHE A 61 -18.14 -8.97 -3.62
N ASP A 62 -18.38 -9.88 -2.68
CA ASP A 62 -19.74 -10.20 -2.22
C ASP A 62 -20.42 -9.00 -1.56
N MET A 63 -19.70 -8.24 -0.77
CA MET A 63 -20.20 -7.04 -0.09
C MET A 63 -20.48 -5.87 -1.03
N LEU A 64 -19.71 -5.72 -2.11
CA LEU A 64 -19.81 -4.56 -2.98
C LEU A 64 -20.55 -4.82 -4.30
N LYS A 65 -20.74 -6.07 -4.74
CA LYS A 65 -21.31 -6.40 -6.07
C LYS A 65 -22.66 -5.72 -6.36
N ASP A 66 -23.51 -5.59 -5.36
CA ASP A 66 -24.86 -5.04 -5.49
C ASP A 66 -24.97 -3.56 -5.06
N VAL A 67 -23.87 -2.94 -4.63
CA VAL A 67 -23.86 -1.52 -4.25
C VAL A 67 -24.09 -0.64 -5.48
N ASN A 68 -25.05 0.24 -5.41
CA ASN A 68 -25.37 1.21 -6.47
C ASN A 68 -24.86 2.59 -6.07
N ALA A 69 -23.59 2.87 -6.39
CA ALA A 69 -22.93 4.15 -6.15
C ALA A 69 -21.85 4.36 -7.22
N ASP A 70 -21.60 5.62 -7.60
CA ASP A 70 -20.52 5.97 -8.53
C ASP A 70 -19.19 6.18 -7.83
N ASN A 71 -19.23 6.64 -6.59
CA ASN A 71 -18.05 6.98 -5.79
C ASN A 71 -17.89 6.01 -4.63
N LEU A 72 -16.67 5.53 -4.45
CA LEU A 72 -16.27 4.66 -3.32
C LEU A 72 -15.17 5.36 -2.51
N ASP A 73 -15.40 5.52 -1.22
CA ASP A 73 -14.34 5.76 -0.27
C ASP A 73 -14.02 4.44 0.44
N PHE A 74 -12.81 3.94 0.26
CA PHE A 74 -12.37 2.67 0.81
C PHE A 74 -11.49 2.93 2.03
N TYR A 75 -12.05 2.78 3.23
CA TYR A 75 -11.27 2.79 4.46
C TYR A 75 -10.46 1.51 4.54
N ILE A 76 -9.16 1.63 4.72
CA ILE A 76 -8.25 0.49 4.79
C ILE A 76 -7.33 0.53 6.00
N GLU A 77 -7.30 -0.59 6.73
CA GLU A 77 -6.33 -0.85 7.78
C GLU A 77 -5.83 -2.29 7.65
N THR A 78 -4.54 -2.46 7.30
CA THR A 78 -3.97 -3.77 6.97
C THR A 78 -2.45 -3.80 7.14
N PRO A 79 -1.88 -4.93 7.60
CA PRO A 79 -0.43 -5.13 7.61
C PRO A 79 0.13 -5.41 6.21
N GLY A 80 -0.72 -5.55 5.19
CA GLY A 80 -0.36 -6.02 3.85
C GLY A 80 -0.72 -7.48 3.64
N GLY A 81 -0.10 -8.12 2.66
CA GLY A 81 -0.37 -9.53 2.31
C GLY A 81 -0.12 -9.82 0.83
N SER A 82 -1.03 -10.58 0.18
CA SER A 82 -0.91 -10.96 -1.23
C SER A 82 -1.11 -9.79 -2.18
N GLY A 83 -0.13 -9.57 -3.05
CA GLY A 83 -0.22 -8.62 -4.15
C GLY A 83 -1.26 -9.01 -5.19
N GLU A 84 -1.42 -10.32 -5.42
CA GLU A 84 -2.40 -10.87 -6.34
C GLU A 84 -3.83 -10.61 -5.85
N ALA A 85 -4.07 -10.77 -4.54
CA ALA A 85 -5.37 -10.43 -3.95
C ALA A 85 -5.69 -8.94 -4.10
N VAL A 86 -4.69 -8.08 -3.87
CA VAL A 86 -4.82 -6.63 -4.09
C VAL A 86 -5.14 -6.33 -5.55
N GLU A 87 -4.46 -6.97 -6.50
CA GLU A 87 -4.73 -6.79 -7.92
C GLU A 87 -6.18 -7.12 -8.28
N GLU A 88 -6.70 -8.26 -7.80
CA GLU A 88 -8.09 -8.66 -8.06
C GLU A 88 -9.11 -7.71 -7.39
N ILE A 89 -8.86 -7.29 -6.14
CA ILE A 89 -9.72 -6.30 -5.47
C ILE A 89 -9.74 -4.99 -6.25
N VAL A 90 -8.56 -4.46 -6.63
CA VAL A 90 -8.47 -3.20 -7.38
C VAL A 90 -9.16 -3.31 -8.74
N ARG A 91 -8.95 -4.38 -9.48
CA ARG A 91 -9.63 -4.61 -10.77
C ARG A 91 -11.16 -4.60 -10.60
N PHE A 92 -11.67 -5.28 -9.58
CA PHE A 92 -13.09 -5.34 -9.31
C PHE A 92 -13.66 -3.96 -8.96
N ILE A 93 -13.10 -3.26 -7.97
CA ILE A 93 -13.63 -1.97 -7.54
C ILE A 93 -13.50 -0.90 -8.64
N ARG A 94 -12.42 -0.95 -9.45
CA ARG A 94 -12.23 -0.05 -10.59
C ARG A 94 -13.17 -0.30 -11.76
N ASN A 95 -13.64 -1.52 -11.95
CA ASN A 95 -14.67 -1.82 -12.94
C ASN A 95 -16.07 -1.36 -12.47
N LYS A 96 -16.28 -1.27 -11.16
CA LYS A 96 -17.59 -0.97 -10.58
C LYS A 96 -17.77 0.52 -10.27
N PHE A 97 -16.74 1.22 -9.77
CA PHE A 97 -16.83 2.60 -9.31
C PHE A 97 -16.02 3.55 -10.20
N SER A 98 -16.60 4.72 -10.49
CA SER A 98 -15.97 5.74 -11.34
C SER A 98 -14.85 6.50 -10.63
N ASN A 99 -15.03 6.78 -9.33
CA ASN A 99 -14.04 7.46 -8.50
C ASN A 99 -13.81 6.67 -7.21
N ILE A 100 -12.55 6.48 -6.86
CA ILE A 100 -12.17 5.75 -5.65
C ILE A 100 -11.20 6.59 -4.83
N ALA A 101 -11.53 6.85 -3.59
CA ALA A 101 -10.62 7.40 -2.60
C ALA A 101 -10.26 6.33 -1.56
N PHE A 102 -9.01 6.31 -1.13
CA PHE A 102 -8.61 5.49 0.00
C PHE A 102 -8.47 6.35 1.26
N VAL A 103 -9.00 5.84 2.38
CA VAL A 103 -8.98 6.51 3.68
C VAL A 103 -8.09 5.70 4.62
N VAL A 104 -7.02 6.32 5.11
CA VAL A 104 -6.01 5.69 5.97
C VAL A 104 -5.91 6.46 7.28
N SER A 105 -6.49 5.95 8.35
CA SER A 105 -6.38 6.53 9.70
C SER A 105 -5.43 5.75 10.61
N GLY A 106 -5.25 4.47 10.36
CA GLY A 106 -4.29 3.57 11.00
C GLY A 106 -3.12 3.27 10.08
N GLU A 107 -2.91 2.01 9.75
CA GLU A 107 -1.81 1.61 8.87
C GLU A 107 -2.28 0.79 7.66
N ALA A 108 -1.73 1.11 6.49
CA ALA A 108 -1.89 0.33 5.27
C ALA A 108 -0.51 0.00 4.71
N LYS A 109 0.04 -1.16 5.11
CA LYS A 109 1.43 -1.54 4.84
C LYS A 109 1.56 -2.43 3.61
N SER A 110 2.77 -2.45 3.00
CA SER A 110 3.12 -3.39 1.94
C SER A 110 2.08 -3.42 0.80
N ALA A 111 1.45 -4.56 0.54
CA ALA A 111 0.38 -4.70 -0.44
C ALA A 111 -0.80 -3.72 -0.20
N GLY A 112 -1.10 -3.37 1.06
CA GLY A 112 -2.05 -2.31 1.40
C GLY A 112 -1.63 -0.94 0.87
N THR A 113 -0.33 -0.59 0.92
CA THR A 113 0.20 0.62 0.29
C THR A 113 -0.03 0.60 -1.22
N ILE A 114 0.28 -0.52 -1.89
CA ILE A 114 0.06 -0.68 -3.34
C ILE A 114 -1.42 -0.46 -3.68
N MET A 115 -2.32 -1.02 -2.87
CA MET A 115 -3.76 -0.83 -3.03
C MET A 115 -4.17 0.65 -2.90
N VAL A 116 -3.66 1.36 -1.90
CA VAL A 116 -3.92 2.80 -1.69
C VAL A 116 -3.46 3.64 -2.88
N LEU A 117 -2.32 3.30 -3.50
CA LEU A 117 -1.79 3.99 -4.68
C LEU A 117 -2.66 3.81 -5.94
N SER A 118 -3.61 2.87 -5.93
CA SER A 118 -4.59 2.72 -7.00
C SER A 118 -5.76 3.71 -6.91
N GLY A 119 -5.85 4.55 -5.86
CA GLY A 119 -6.91 5.54 -5.66
C GLY A 119 -6.77 6.79 -6.55
N ASP A 120 -7.89 7.46 -6.84
CA ASP A 120 -7.88 8.83 -7.40
C ASP A 120 -7.44 9.83 -6.32
N GLU A 121 -7.88 9.58 -5.09
CA GLU A 121 -7.54 10.38 -3.91
C GLU A 121 -7.00 9.48 -2.79
N ILE A 122 -6.15 10.06 -1.95
CA ILE A 122 -5.65 9.44 -0.72
C ILE A 122 -5.96 10.41 0.41
N LEU A 123 -6.82 9.98 1.32
CA LEU A 123 -7.19 10.71 2.54
C LEU A 123 -6.42 10.08 3.71
N MET A 124 -5.68 10.88 4.46
CA MET A 124 -4.94 10.37 5.61
C MET A 124 -5.14 11.26 6.83
N THR A 125 -5.24 10.63 7.99
CA THR A 125 -5.10 11.32 9.28
C THR A 125 -3.62 11.46 9.63
N ASN A 126 -3.28 12.33 10.58
CA ASN A 126 -1.92 12.48 11.11
C ASN A 126 -1.39 11.18 11.75
N SER A 127 -2.29 10.34 12.31
CA SER A 127 -1.96 9.00 12.81
C SER A 127 -1.74 8.01 11.70
N GLY A 128 -2.38 8.18 10.54
CA GLY A 128 -2.28 7.30 9.39
C GLY A 128 -0.85 7.08 8.90
N SER A 129 -0.60 5.92 8.33
CA SER A 129 0.70 5.61 7.71
C SER A 129 0.57 4.57 6.61
N LEU A 130 1.35 4.77 5.55
CA LEU A 130 1.67 3.75 4.58
C LEU A 130 2.95 3.00 4.98
N GLY A 131 3.38 2.04 4.19
CA GLY A 131 4.64 1.33 4.40
C GLY A 131 5.43 1.18 3.11
N PRO A 132 6.69 0.74 3.21
CA PRO A 132 7.46 0.30 2.05
C PRO A 132 6.73 -0.79 1.27
N ILE A 133 6.94 -0.82 -0.04
CA ILE A 133 6.39 -1.84 -0.93
C ILE A 133 7.45 -2.82 -1.41
N ASP A 134 8.60 -2.88 -0.71
CA ASP A 134 9.63 -3.85 -0.97
C ASP A 134 9.08 -5.26 -0.72
N ALA A 135 9.13 -6.09 -1.75
CA ALA A 135 8.62 -7.44 -1.68
C ALA A 135 9.42 -8.26 -0.65
N GLN A 136 8.70 -9.05 0.16
CA GLN A 136 9.30 -9.99 1.09
C GLN A 136 9.28 -11.39 0.50
N VAL A 137 10.39 -12.09 0.61
CA VAL A 137 10.53 -13.47 0.12
C VAL A 137 10.95 -14.39 1.24
N LYS A 138 10.43 -15.60 1.21
CA LYS A 138 10.81 -16.66 2.16
C LYS A 138 11.93 -17.49 1.56
N ILE A 139 13.13 -17.35 2.12
CA ILE A 139 14.31 -18.13 1.75
C ILE A 139 14.66 -19.06 2.92
N GLY A 140 14.47 -20.35 2.73
CA GLY A 140 14.64 -21.33 3.79
C GLY A 140 13.68 -21.07 4.96
N ARG A 141 14.23 -20.68 6.12
CA ARG A 141 13.47 -20.37 7.34
C ARG A 141 13.25 -18.88 7.59
N SER A 142 13.86 -18.03 6.76
CA SER A 142 13.86 -16.58 6.94
C SER A 142 12.92 -15.91 5.94
N VAL A 143 12.26 -14.84 6.39
CA VAL A 143 11.57 -13.88 5.53
C VAL A 143 12.49 -12.67 5.44
N ILE A 144 12.90 -12.33 4.23
CA ILE A 144 13.87 -11.27 3.95
C ILE A 144 13.37 -10.38 2.83
N SER A 145 13.91 -9.17 2.74
CA SER A 145 13.67 -8.28 1.60
C SER A 145 14.19 -8.92 0.32
N ALA A 146 13.34 -9.01 -0.69
CA ALA A 146 13.74 -9.46 -2.02
C ALA A 146 14.83 -8.56 -2.62
N TYR A 147 14.80 -7.27 -2.32
CA TYR A 147 15.83 -6.33 -2.73
C TYR A 147 17.19 -6.66 -2.11
N ASP A 148 17.25 -6.84 -0.78
CA ASP A 148 18.50 -7.18 -0.09
C ASP A 148 19.09 -8.51 -0.56
N TYR A 149 18.20 -9.49 -0.84
CA TYR A 149 18.63 -10.78 -1.38
C TYR A 149 19.31 -10.62 -2.75
N ILE A 150 18.71 -9.87 -3.65
CA ILE A 150 19.27 -9.62 -4.98
C ILE A 150 20.59 -8.81 -4.91
N GLU A 151 20.65 -7.78 -4.08
CA GLU A 151 21.87 -6.99 -3.91
C GLU A 151 22.99 -7.84 -3.32
N TRP A 152 22.70 -8.69 -2.33
CA TRP A 152 23.72 -9.61 -1.80
C TRP A 152 24.25 -10.58 -2.87
N VAL A 153 23.37 -11.17 -3.67
CA VAL A 153 23.80 -12.05 -4.78
C VAL A 153 24.67 -11.31 -5.79
N LYS A 154 24.30 -10.08 -6.13
CA LYS A 154 25.05 -9.23 -7.04
C LYS A 154 26.43 -8.87 -6.48
N GLU A 155 26.52 -8.50 -5.21
CA GLU A 155 27.80 -8.24 -4.53
C GLU A 155 28.74 -9.46 -4.60
N LYS A 156 28.21 -10.67 -4.33
CA LYS A 156 28.99 -11.90 -4.38
C LYS A 156 29.44 -12.25 -5.80
N ARG A 157 28.61 -11.99 -6.79
CA ARG A 157 28.97 -12.14 -8.18
C ARG A 157 30.10 -11.18 -8.59
N GLU A 158 29.99 -9.91 -8.24
CA GLU A 158 31.03 -8.92 -8.51
C GLU A 158 32.35 -9.24 -7.78
N GLU A 159 32.29 -9.73 -6.54
CA GLU A 159 33.46 -10.20 -5.79
C GLU A 159 34.15 -11.36 -6.53
N ALA A 160 33.39 -12.36 -6.98
CA ALA A 160 33.91 -13.48 -7.72
C ALA A 160 34.53 -13.07 -9.07
N GLU A 161 33.89 -12.14 -9.80
CA GLU A 161 34.41 -11.59 -11.06
C GLU A 161 35.73 -10.83 -10.87
N LYS A 162 35.87 -10.06 -9.79
CA LYS A 162 37.07 -9.27 -9.48
C LYS A 162 38.24 -10.10 -8.94
N THR A 163 37.93 -11.08 -8.09
CA THR A 163 38.98 -11.83 -7.33
C THR A 163 39.21 -13.23 -7.86
N GLY A 164 38.35 -13.72 -8.75
CA GLY A 164 38.39 -15.09 -9.26
C GLY A 164 37.90 -16.15 -8.25
N LYS A 165 37.48 -15.76 -7.06
CA LYS A 165 37.04 -16.68 -5.99
C LYS A 165 36.08 -16.02 -5.02
N LEU A 166 35.29 -16.83 -4.32
CA LEU A 166 34.55 -16.43 -3.11
C LEU A 166 35.20 -17.06 -1.88
N ASN A 167 35.03 -16.45 -0.71
CA ASN A 167 35.39 -17.14 0.53
C ASN A 167 34.53 -18.42 0.71
N PRO A 168 35.00 -19.44 1.45
CA PRO A 168 34.31 -20.73 1.55
C PRO A 168 32.89 -20.64 2.13
N PHE A 169 32.63 -19.67 3.01
CA PHE A 169 31.30 -19.45 3.60
C PHE A 169 30.32 -18.94 2.53
N ASP A 170 30.68 -17.87 1.83
CA ASP A 170 29.86 -17.29 0.76
C ASP A 170 29.66 -18.28 -0.40
N ALA A 171 30.71 -19.02 -0.78
CA ALA A 171 30.63 -20.04 -1.80
C ALA A 171 29.58 -21.13 -1.45
N THR A 172 29.51 -21.54 -0.18
CA THR A 172 28.52 -22.50 0.30
C THR A 172 27.11 -21.91 0.25
N MET A 173 26.95 -20.66 0.60
CA MET A 173 25.65 -19.95 0.55
C MET A 173 25.15 -19.80 -0.90
N VAL A 174 26.02 -19.33 -1.78
CA VAL A 174 25.69 -19.13 -3.21
C VAL A 174 25.36 -20.45 -3.91
N ALA A 175 26.05 -21.55 -3.56
CA ALA A 175 25.81 -22.87 -4.13
C ALA A 175 24.41 -23.43 -3.83
N GLN A 176 23.70 -22.90 -2.85
CA GLN A 176 22.34 -23.30 -2.51
C GLN A 176 21.28 -22.55 -3.33
N ILE A 177 21.65 -21.47 -4.01
CA ILE A 177 20.72 -20.65 -4.80
C ILE A 177 20.42 -21.33 -6.13
N SER A 178 19.14 -21.57 -6.39
CA SER A 178 18.72 -22.08 -7.69
C SER A 178 18.42 -20.93 -8.66
N PRO A 179 18.63 -21.14 -9.98
CA PRO A 179 18.23 -20.14 -10.99
C PRO A 179 16.72 -19.80 -10.94
N GLY A 180 15.87 -20.78 -10.60
CA GLY A 180 14.43 -20.58 -10.46
C GLY A 180 14.07 -19.71 -9.26
N GLU A 181 14.76 -19.88 -8.14
CA GLU A 181 14.61 -19.05 -6.94
C GLU A 181 14.95 -17.59 -7.26
N LEU A 182 16.10 -17.34 -7.87
CA LEU A 182 16.55 -16.01 -8.22
C LEU A 182 15.57 -15.32 -9.19
N SER A 183 15.10 -16.06 -10.20
CA SER A 183 14.09 -15.55 -11.14
C SER A 183 12.77 -15.21 -10.42
N GLY A 184 12.32 -16.07 -9.50
CA GLY A 184 11.11 -15.84 -8.71
C GLY A 184 11.20 -14.55 -7.88
N VAL A 185 12.34 -14.32 -7.22
CA VAL A 185 12.58 -13.09 -6.45
C VAL A 185 12.52 -11.84 -7.34
N HIS A 186 13.14 -11.89 -8.53
CA HIS A 186 13.05 -10.80 -9.50
C HIS A 186 11.61 -10.53 -9.95
N HIS A 187 10.84 -11.57 -10.24
CA HIS A 187 9.43 -11.41 -10.63
C HIS A 187 8.59 -10.79 -9.53
N THR A 188 8.82 -11.16 -8.27
CA THR A 188 8.08 -10.60 -7.13
C THR A 188 8.36 -9.09 -6.97
N LEU A 189 9.63 -8.67 -7.08
CA LEU A 189 10.00 -7.25 -7.07
C LEU A 189 9.33 -6.48 -8.20
N LYS A 190 9.40 -7.04 -9.41
CA LYS A 190 8.85 -6.39 -10.60
C LYS A 190 7.33 -6.28 -10.56
N PHE A 191 6.64 -7.26 -10.02
CA PHE A 191 5.19 -7.27 -9.90
C PHE A 191 4.67 -6.07 -9.11
N ALA A 192 5.27 -5.77 -7.95
CA ALA A 192 4.90 -4.60 -7.14
C ALA A 192 5.16 -3.28 -7.89
N GLU A 193 6.31 -3.17 -8.59
CA GLU A 193 6.62 -2.01 -9.44
C GLU A 193 5.58 -1.84 -10.56
N ASP A 194 5.28 -2.91 -11.28
CA ASP A 194 4.40 -2.89 -12.45
C ASP A 194 2.99 -2.42 -12.04
N LEU A 195 2.43 -2.88 -10.92
CA LEU A 195 1.14 -2.43 -10.42
C LEU A 195 1.12 -0.91 -10.13
N VAL A 196 2.14 -0.39 -9.45
CA VAL A 196 2.23 1.04 -9.13
C VAL A 196 2.41 1.88 -10.40
N VAL A 197 3.25 1.43 -11.34
CA VAL A 197 3.51 2.12 -12.62
C VAL A 197 2.29 2.09 -13.54
N GLU A 198 1.44 1.08 -13.43
CA GLU A 198 0.17 1.04 -14.15
C GLU A 198 -0.87 1.98 -13.51
N TRP A 199 -1.04 1.90 -12.19
CA TRP A 199 -2.19 2.52 -11.54
C TRP A 199 -2.04 4.02 -11.27
N LEU A 200 -0.88 4.49 -10.83
CA LEU A 200 -0.67 5.91 -10.54
C LEU A 200 -0.98 6.82 -11.76
N PRO A 201 -0.45 6.53 -12.98
CA PRO A 201 -0.80 7.33 -14.16
C PRO A 201 -2.27 7.29 -14.51
N LYS A 202 -2.89 6.11 -14.40
CA LYS A 202 -4.26 5.86 -14.81
C LYS A 202 -5.29 6.50 -13.88
N TYR A 203 -4.97 6.59 -12.59
CA TYR A 203 -5.90 7.04 -11.56
C TYR A 203 -5.43 8.33 -10.87
N LYS A 204 -4.47 8.25 -9.97
CA LYS A 204 -3.99 9.38 -9.17
C LYS A 204 -3.52 10.57 -10.01
N PHE A 205 -2.83 10.30 -11.13
CA PHE A 205 -2.31 11.33 -12.03
C PHE A 205 -3.25 11.63 -13.20
N LYS A 206 -4.47 11.10 -13.22
CA LYS A 206 -5.44 11.31 -14.31
C LYS A 206 -5.65 12.79 -14.62
N LYS A 207 -5.72 13.64 -13.59
CA LYS A 207 -5.95 15.07 -13.68
C LYS A 207 -4.66 15.92 -13.64
N TRP A 208 -3.48 15.28 -13.73
CA TRP A 208 -2.21 16.00 -13.77
C TRP A 208 -1.86 16.40 -15.20
N ASP A 209 -2.34 17.58 -15.62
CA ASP A 209 -2.24 18.05 -17.00
C ASP A 209 -1.12 19.07 -17.22
N ILE A 210 -0.67 19.75 -16.15
CA ILE A 210 0.36 20.80 -16.20
C ILE A 210 1.33 20.63 -15.03
N THR A 211 2.63 20.75 -15.31
CA THR A 211 3.66 20.72 -14.25
C THR A 211 3.60 21.98 -13.39
N GLU A 212 3.79 21.84 -12.09
CA GLU A 212 3.66 22.97 -11.14
C GLU A 212 4.74 24.04 -11.35
N THR A 213 5.99 23.63 -11.56
CA THR A 213 7.14 24.55 -11.66
C THR A 213 7.31 25.14 -13.05
N ARG A 214 7.38 24.29 -14.08
CA ARG A 214 7.70 24.73 -15.45
C ARG A 214 6.47 25.12 -16.27
N LYS A 215 5.25 24.86 -15.77
CA LYS A 215 3.98 25.15 -16.46
C LYS A 215 3.88 24.54 -17.87
N ILE A 216 4.51 23.38 -18.08
CA ILE A 216 4.45 22.66 -19.36
C ILE A 216 3.39 21.54 -19.31
N PRO A 217 2.79 21.17 -20.45
CA PRO A 217 1.87 20.04 -20.52
C PRO A 217 2.52 18.74 -20.06
N VAL A 218 1.77 17.95 -19.30
CA VAL A 218 2.20 16.65 -18.80
C VAL A 218 1.78 15.56 -19.78
N THR A 219 2.75 14.76 -20.22
CA THR A 219 2.51 13.63 -21.11
C THR A 219 2.30 12.34 -20.31
N GLU A 220 1.72 11.31 -20.93
CA GLU A 220 1.58 9.99 -20.32
C GLU A 220 2.94 9.35 -19.98
N GLU A 221 3.97 9.65 -20.76
CA GLU A 221 5.34 9.19 -20.47
C GLU A 221 5.89 9.85 -19.20
N MET A 222 5.63 11.14 -18.99
CA MET A 222 5.99 11.84 -17.75
C MET A 222 5.27 11.26 -16.55
N LYS A 223 3.98 10.92 -16.67
CA LYS A 223 3.21 10.27 -15.60
C LYS A 223 3.81 8.89 -15.26
N LYS A 224 4.11 8.06 -16.25
CA LYS A 224 4.74 6.75 -16.05
C LYS A 224 6.14 6.85 -15.45
N LYS A 225 6.94 7.82 -15.90
CA LYS A 225 8.26 8.09 -15.32
C LYS A 225 8.14 8.45 -13.85
N ARG A 226 7.20 9.36 -13.50
CA ARG A 226 6.98 9.76 -12.12
C ARG A 226 6.48 8.60 -11.26
N ALA A 227 5.58 7.78 -11.78
CA ALA A 227 5.10 6.58 -11.09
C ALA A 227 6.25 5.61 -10.78
N ARG A 228 7.19 5.41 -11.72
CA ARG A 228 8.37 4.57 -11.51
C ARG A 228 9.32 5.14 -10.46
N GLU A 229 9.53 6.46 -10.47
CA GLU A 229 10.33 7.15 -9.43
C GLU A 229 9.72 6.92 -8.03
N ILE A 230 8.40 7.05 -7.90
CA ILE A 230 7.69 6.81 -6.65
C ILE A 230 7.77 5.34 -6.22
N ALA A 231 7.55 4.40 -7.15
CA ALA A 231 7.68 2.97 -6.87
C ALA A 231 9.09 2.65 -6.35
N ASN A 232 10.13 3.14 -7.01
CA ASN A 232 11.53 2.94 -6.60
C ASN A 232 11.81 3.53 -5.21
N GLU A 233 11.29 4.71 -4.90
CA GLU A 233 11.44 5.31 -3.57
C GLU A 233 10.74 4.48 -2.48
N LEU A 234 9.53 3.98 -2.74
CA LEU A 234 8.79 3.17 -1.78
C LEU A 234 9.36 1.75 -1.63
N MET A 235 10.02 1.21 -2.67
CA MET A 235 10.74 -0.07 -2.62
C MET A 235 12.15 0.04 -2.02
N ASN A 236 12.68 1.26 -1.84
CA ASN A 236 14.07 1.48 -1.43
C ASN A 236 14.31 1.03 0.01
N HIS A 237 14.68 -0.23 0.20
CA HIS A 237 14.92 -0.81 1.52
C HIS A 237 16.07 -0.10 2.26
N ALA A 238 17.12 0.34 1.57
CA ALA A 238 18.23 1.09 2.17
C ALA A 238 17.76 2.42 2.80
N ARG A 239 16.73 3.07 2.23
CA ARG A 239 16.12 4.27 2.79
C ARG A 239 15.27 3.97 4.02
N TRP A 240 14.37 2.99 3.90
CA TRP A 240 13.39 2.71 4.95
C TRP A 240 13.93 1.80 6.05
N ARG A 241 14.89 0.93 5.75
CA ARG A 241 15.60 0.01 6.66
C ARG A 241 14.71 -1.01 7.40
N SER A 242 13.42 -1.01 7.15
CA SER A 242 12.46 -1.93 7.75
C SER A 242 11.20 -1.97 6.91
N HIS A 243 10.74 -3.16 6.58
CA HIS A 243 9.46 -3.37 5.88
C HIS A 243 8.25 -2.84 6.66
N GLY A 244 8.31 -2.87 8.00
CA GLY A 244 7.28 -2.31 8.89
C GLY A 244 7.36 -0.79 9.09
N ARG A 245 8.28 -0.07 8.43
CA ARG A 245 8.47 1.38 8.59
C ARG A 245 7.16 2.13 8.29
N SER A 246 6.80 3.06 9.18
CA SER A 246 5.69 3.97 8.94
C SER A 246 6.14 5.14 8.05
N ILE A 247 5.52 5.26 6.89
CA ILE A 247 5.68 6.36 5.94
C ILE A 247 4.54 7.33 6.18
N LYS A 248 4.82 8.50 6.69
CA LYS A 248 3.85 9.52 7.09
C LYS A 248 3.53 10.49 5.95
N ILE A 249 2.52 11.33 6.15
CA ILE A 249 2.12 12.36 5.17
C ILE A 249 3.32 13.20 4.75
N SER A 250 4.17 13.63 5.68
CA SER A 250 5.36 14.43 5.39
C SER A 250 6.36 13.72 4.46
N ASP A 251 6.51 12.40 4.61
CA ASP A 251 7.37 11.60 3.74
C ASP A 251 6.77 11.48 2.34
N LEU A 252 5.43 11.24 2.26
CA LEU A 252 4.70 11.09 1.00
C LEU A 252 4.66 12.38 0.19
N GLU A 253 4.57 13.54 0.85
CA GLU A 253 4.58 14.87 0.23
C GLU A 253 6.01 15.39 -0.04
N SER A 254 7.06 14.71 0.42
CA SER A 254 8.47 15.10 0.19
C SER A 254 8.80 15.17 -1.32
N GLU A 255 9.84 15.93 -1.68
CA GLU A 255 10.27 16.10 -3.09
C GLU A 255 10.54 14.77 -3.81
N SER A 256 11.07 13.78 -3.09
CA SER A 256 11.40 12.47 -3.66
C SER A 256 10.16 11.67 -4.06
N ILE A 257 9.06 11.76 -3.28
CA ILE A 257 7.81 11.04 -3.53
C ILE A 257 6.75 11.96 -4.15
N GLY A 258 6.46 13.13 -3.56
CA GLY A 258 5.58 14.17 -4.11
C GLY A 258 4.14 13.73 -4.38
N LEU A 259 3.59 12.87 -3.54
CA LEU A 259 2.17 12.49 -3.60
C LEU A 259 1.32 13.54 -2.89
N LYS A 260 0.22 13.96 -3.55
CA LYS A 260 -0.78 14.84 -2.92
C LYS A 260 -1.68 14.01 -2.00
N ILE A 261 -1.68 14.35 -0.71
CA ILE A 261 -2.49 13.72 0.33
C ILE A 261 -3.56 14.71 0.80
N ILE A 262 -4.79 14.24 0.93
CA ILE A 262 -5.87 15.01 1.58
C ILE A 262 -5.77 14.74 3.07
N LYS A 263 -5.49 15.79 3.84
CA LYS A 263 -5.33 15.71 5.31
C LYS A 263 -6.69 15.78 5.97
N VAL A 264 -7.15 14.66 6.50
CA VAL A 264 -8.47 14.56 7.15
C VAL A 264 -8.58 15.46 8.38
N ASP A 265 -7.49 15.59 9.14
CA ASP A 265 -7.47 16.41 10.36
C ASP A 265 -7.60 17.92 10.08
N ASP A 266 -7.33 18.37 8.86
CA ASP A 266 -7.49 19.77 8.44
C ASP A 266 -8.93 20.09 8.00
N ASP A 267 -9.75 19.06 7.75
CA ASP A 267 -11.16 19.21 7.39
C ASP A 267 -12.07 19.09 8.60
N SER A 268 -12.70 20.21 8.98
CA SER A 268 -13.57 20.28 10.16
C SER A 268 -14.83 19.42 10.09
N GLN A 269 -15.23 18.96 8.89
CA GLN A 269 -16.40 18.11 8.70
C GLN A 269 -16.05 16.61 8.77
N LEU A 270 -14.81 16.26 8.42
CA LEU A 270 -14.32 14.88 8.43
C LEU A 270 -13.64 14.47 9.74
N ARG A 271 -13.22 15.45 10.54
CA ARG A 271 -12.55 15.26 11.82
C ARG A 271 -13.44 14.75 12.96
#